data_2cb3fcdd86a000e5e5f3b5b95e37513b
#
_entry.id   2cb3fcdd86a000e5e5f3b5b95e37513b
#
_cell.length_a   1.000
_cell.length_b   1.000
_cell.length_c   1.000
_cell.angle_alpha   90.00
_cell.angle_beta   90.00
_cell.angle_gamma   90.00
#
_symmetry.space_group_name_H-M   'P 1'
#
loop_
_entity.id
_entity.type
_entity.pdbx_description
1 polymer ?
#
loop_
_entity_poly.entity_id
_entity_poly.type
_entity_poly.pdbx_seq_one_letter_code
_entity_poly.pdbx_strand_id
1 'polypeptide(L)'
;MYRWVWNKYIGSYKYPIPPSFFRAKERLARLFVGQEKPFVVIELQGEPWTHKQIYEIPIAEQLKLMPLSEFNATIDYAKQTGFSEYYFWGAEWWYYLKQNGHSEYWDDVKSLIETSK
;
A
#
# COMPACT_ATOMS: atom_id res chain seq x y z
N MET A 1 -5.40 -0.04 3.77
CA MET A 1 -4.32 0.60 4.56
C MET A 1 -3.61 1.59 3.65
N TYR A 2 -3.87 2.86 3.86
CA TYR A 2 -3.30 3.96 3.07
C TYR A 2 -2.29 4.71 3.92
N ARG A 3 -1.08 4.90 3.39
CA ARG A 3 0.00 5.65 4.04
C ARG A 3 0.17 7.04 3.46
N TRP A 4 -0.05 7.18 2.16
CA TRP A 4 0.00 8.44 1.44
C TRP A 4 -1.40 8.85 1.03
N VAL A 5 -1.76 10.08 1.31
CA VAL A 5 -3.03 10.68 0.93
C VAL A 5 -2.81 12.05 0.33
N TRP A 6 -3.70 12.45 -0.53
CA TRP A 6 -3.71 13.78 -1.10
C TRP A 6 -4.78 14.64 -0.40
N ASN A 7 -4.41 15.87 -0.13
CA ASN A 7 -5.33 16.87 0.41
C ASN A 7 -5.22 18.17 -0.40
N LYS A 8 -6.35 18.81 -0.70
CA LYS A 8 -6.40 20.00 -1.55
C LYS A 8 -5.65 21.21 -1.01
N TYR A 9 -5.38 21.25 0.30
CA TYR A 9 -4.71 22.40 0.94
C TYR A 9 -3.21 22.21 1.15
N ILE A 10 -2.79 20.96 1.42
CA ILE A 10 -1.41 20.65 1.79
C ILE A 10 -0.70 19.70 0.80
N GLY A 11 -1.42 19.24 -0.25
CA GLY A 11 -0.86 18.30 -1.22
C GLY A 11 -0.79 16.87 -0.69
N SER A 12 0.16 16.10 -1.20
CA SER A 12 0.40 14.72 -0.75
C SER A 12 1.17 14.71 0.57
N TYR A 13 0.70 13.92 1.52
CA TYR A 13 1.38 13.73 2.80
C TYR A 13 1.27 12.30 3.30
N LYS A 14 2.19 11.92 4.17
CA LYS A 14 2.29 10.59 4.76
C LYS A 14 1.72 10.60 6.17
N TYR A 15 0.79 9.69 6.45
CA TYR A 15 0.27 9.52 7.79
C TYR A 15 1.37 9.06 8.76
N PRO A 16 1.57 9.76 9.90
CA PRO A 16 2.60 9.42 10.89
C PRO A 16 2.13 8.31 11.85
N ILE A 17 1.42 7.31 11.34
CA ILE A 17 0.90 6.20 12.15
C ILE A 17 1.90 5.04 12.07
N PRO A 18 2.47 4.58 13.20
CA PRO A 18 3.41 3.46 13.19
C PRO A 18 2.68 2.10 13.07
N PRO A 19 3.35 1.03 12.60
CA PRO A 19 2.77 -0.31 12.52
C PRO A 19 2.26 -0.84 13.86
N SER A 20 2.88 -0.42 14.96
CA SER A 20 2.48 -0.78 16.33
C SER A 20 1.05 -0.33 16.69
N PHE A 21 0.56 0.74 16.09
CA PHE A 21 -0.82 1.19 16.27
C PHE A 21 -1.82 0.12 15.80
N PHE A 22 -1.57 -0.51 14.67
CA PHE A 22 -2.45 -1.56 14.13
C PHE A 22 -2.40 -2.82 14.99
N ARG A 23 -1.22 -3.18 15.52
CA ARG A 23 -1.09 -4.28 16.50
C ARG A 23 -1.84 -3.99 17.80
N ALA A 24 -1.78 -2.76 18.26
CA ALA A 24 -2.55 -2.36 19.46
C ALA A 24 -4.07 -2.43 19.20
N LYS A 25 -4.52 -1.97 18.03
CA LYS A 25 -5.93 -2.10 17.63
C LYS A 25 -6.37 -3.55 17.52
N GLU A 26 -5.55 -4.42 16.95
CA GLU A 26 -5.83 -5.85 16.88
C GLU A 26 -6.00 -6.46 18.28
N ARG A 27 -5.05 -6.20 19.18
CA ARG A 27 -5.13 -6.70 20.57
C ARG A 27 -6.39 -6.23 21.27
N LEU A 28 -6.71 -4.95 21.11
CA LEU A 28 -7.92 -4.38 21.70
C LEU A 28 -9.18 -5.02 21.13
N ALA A 29 -9.27 -5.20 19.81
CA ALA A 29 -10.41 -5.84 19.16
C ALA A 29 -10.59 -7.29 19.63
N ARG A 30 -9.48 -8.07 19.75
CA ARG A 30 -9.52 -9.43 20.28
C ARG A 30 -10.03 -9.48 21.72
N LEU A 31 -9.64 -8.52 22.53
CA LEU A 31 -10.11 -8.42 23.92
C LEU A 31 -11.63 -8.24 24.01
N PHE A 32 -12.22 -7.41 23.14
CA PHE A 32 -13.67 -7.16 23.12
C PHE A 32 -14.48 -8.27 22.45
N VAL A 33 -13.95 -8.85 21.38
CA VAL A 33 -14.68 -9.87 20.59
C VAL A 33 -14.56 -11.26 21.20
N GLY A 34 -13.50 -11.52 22.00
CA GLY A 34 -13.28 -12.79 22.67
C GLY A 34 -13.04 -13.98 21.72
N GLN A 35 -12.71 -13.72 20.45
CA GLN A 35 -12.47 -14.73 19.42
C GLN A 35 -11.15 -14.49 18.70
N GLU A 36 -10.41 -15.55 18.47
CA GLU A 36 -9.22 -15.53 17.61
C GLU A 36 -9.62 -15.57 16.13
N LYS A 37 -9.95 -14.42 15.58
CA LYS A 37 -10.15 -14.27 14.13
C LYS A 37 -8.91 -13.67 13.47
N PRO A 38 -8.59 -14.06 12.23
CA PRO A 38 -7.49 -13.45 11.50
C PRO A 38 -7.80 -11.96 11.24
N PHE A 39 -6.76 -11.14 11.36
CA PHE A 39 -6.81 -9.75 10.91
C PHE A 39 -6.17 -9.66 9.54
N VAL A 40 -6.89 -9.07 8.60
CA VAL A 40 -6.46 -8.94 7.21
C VAL A 40 -6.48 -7.48 6.79
N VAL A 41 -5.58 -7.11 5.88
CA VAL A 41 -5.58 -5.81 5.23
C VAL A 41 -6.23 -5.96 3.86
N ILE A 42 -7.48 -5.57 3.72
CA ILE A 42 -8.26 -5.73 2.49
C ILE A 42 -7.88 -4.75 1.38
N GLU A 43 -7.20 -3.65 1.73
CA GLU A 43 -6.69 -2.63 0.80
C GLU A 43 -5.35 -2.11 1.31
N LEU A 44 -4.25 -2.63 0.77
CA LEU A 44 -2.92 -2.07 0.97
C LEU A 44 -2.60 -1.17 -0.22
N GLN A 45 -2.27 0.10 0.07
CA GLN A 45 -1.95 1.08 -0.96
C GLN A 45 -0.76 0.64 -1.80
N GLY A 46 -1.00 0.37 -3.08
CA GLY A 46 0.01 0.03 -4.07
C GLY A 46 0.08 1.02 -5.24
N GLU A 47 -0.64 2.15 -5.15
CA GLU A 47 -0.64 3.20 -6.17
C GLU A 47 -0.66 4.60 -5.54
N PRO A 48 -0.25 5.66 -6.27
CA PRO A 48 -0.36 7.03 -5.80
C PRO A 48 -1.83 7.42 -5.60
N TRP A 49 -2.09 8.14 -4.51
CA TRP A 49 -3.39 8.79 -4.33
C TRP A 49 -3.31 10.24 -4.80
N THR A 50 -4.14 10.61 -5.78
CA THR A 50 -4.08 11.91 -6.44
C THR A 50 -5.46 12.58 -6.55
N HIS A 51 -5.47 13.86 -6.92
CA HIS A 51 -6.70 14.64 -7.14
C HIS A 51 -7.32 14.44 -8.55
N LYS A 52 -6.60 13.76 -9.43
CA LYS A 52 -7.01 13.39 -10.80
C LYS A 52 -6.96 11.88 -10.94
N GLN A 53 -7.60 11.37 -11.97
CA GLN A 53 -7.41 9.97 -12.35
C GLN A 53 -5.94 9.73 -12.70
N ILE A 54 -5.40 8.62 -12.26
CA ILE A 54 -3.96 8.36 -12.37
C ILE A 54 -3.46 8.41 -13.81
N TYR A 55 -4.24 7.96 -14.77
CA TYR A 55 -3.90 7.99 -16.19
C TYR A 55 -3.95 9.39 -16.84
N GLU A 56 -4.52 10.39 -16.16
CA GLU A 56 -4.50 11.81 -16.59
C GLU A 56 -3.20 12.52 -16.17
N ILE A 57 -2.36 11.86 -15.37
CA ILE A 57 -1.12 12.40 -14.84
C ILE A 57 0.04 11.81 -15.65
N PRO A 58 1.02 12.61 -16.10
CA PRO A 58 2.20 12.09 -16.77
C PRO A 58 2.92 11.03 -15.92
N ILE A 59 3.39 9.94 -16.54
CA ILE A 59 4.05 8.82 -15.84
C ILE A 59 5.21 9.32 -14.97
N ALA A 60 6.02 10.26 -15.46
CA ALA A 60 7.13 10.83 -14.69
C ALA A 60 6.67 11.51 -13.38
N GLU A 61 5.45 12.05 -13.34
CA GLU A 61 4.86 12.62 -12.12
C GLU A 61 4.29 11.52 -11.22
N GLN A 62 3.64 10.51 -11.81
CA GLN A 62 3.16 9.34 -11.05
C GLN A 62 4.31 8.66 -10.29
N LEU A 63 5.46 8.45 -10.95
CA LEU A 63 6.65 7.86 -10.36
C LEU A 63 7.29 8.73 -9.26
N LYS A 64 7.12 10.05 -9.31
CA LYS A 64 7.53 10.96 -8.22
C LYS A 64 6.58 10.88 -7.02
N LEU A 65 5.28 10.69 -7.27
CA LEU A 65 4.27 10.58 -6.21
C LEU A 65 4.39 9.26 -5.44
N MET A 66 4.76 8.19 -6.11
CA MET A 66 5.05 6.90 -5.47
C MET A 66 6.30 6.28 -6.12
N PRO A 67 7.50 6.71 -5.76
CA PRO A 67 8.72 6.05 -6.21
C PRO A 67 8.79 4.62 -5.68
N LEU A 68 9.53 3.75 -6.38
CA LEU A 68 9.65 2.32 -6.03
C LEU A 68 10.12 2.12 -4.58
N SER A 69 10.96 3.00 -4.06
CA SER A 69 11.40 2.98 -2.67
C SER A 69 10.24 3.17 -1.67
N GLU A 70 9.29 4.06 -1.95
CA GLU A 70 8.11 4.26 -1.11
C GLU A 70 7.08 3.14 -1.27
N PHE A 71 6.96 2.58 -2.47
CA PHE A 71 6.19 1.38 -2.71
C PHE A 71 6.69 0.22 -1.84
N ASN A 72 7.99 -0.09 -1.90
CA ASN A 72 8.62 -1.12 -1.10
C ASN A 72 8.56 -0.82 0.41
N ALA A 73 8.74 0.43 0.81
CA ALA A 73 8.55 0.86 2.20
C ALA A 73 7.10 0.66 2.70
N THR A 74 6.11 0.68 1.81
CA THR A 74 4.71 0.38 2.17
C THR A 74 4.50 -1.11 2.40
N ILE A 75 5.14 -1.96 1.61
CA ILE A 75 5.16 -3.42 1.81
C ILE A 75 5.82 -3.77 3.16
N ASP A 76 6.99 -3.22 3.43
CA ASP A 76 7.72 -3.46 4.67
C ASP A 76 6.95 -2.96 5.90
N TYR A 77 6.31 -1.81 5.77
CA TYR A 77 5.42 -1.29 6.81
C TYR A 77 4.25 -2.25 7.08
N ALA A 78 3.62 -2.79 6.04
CA ALA A 78 2.54 -3.76 6.19
C ALA A 78 3.04 -5.02 6.91
N LYS A 79 4.16 -5.60 6.49
CA LYS A 79 4.79 -6.77 7.14
C LYS A 79 5.02 -6.54 8.63
N GLN A 80 5.42 -5.33 9.04
CA GLN A 80 5.65 -4.97 10.44
C GLN A 80 4.37 -4.92 11.28
N THR A 81 3.17 -4.88 10.69
CA THR A 81 1.91 -5.00 11.45
C THR A 81 1.68 -6.43 11.95
N GLY A 82 2.26 -7.43 11.29
CA GLY A 82 2.15 -8.85 11.66
C GLY A 82 0.79 -9.47 11.36
N PHE A 83 -0.01 -8.87 10.50
CA PHE A 83 -1.28 -9.45 10.07
C PHE A 83 -1.04 -10.65 9.14
N SER A 84 -2.04 -11.52 9.02
CA SER A 84 -1.90 -12.78 8.28
C SER A 84 -1.98 -12.60 6.76
N GLU A 85 -2.76 -11.64 6.30
CA GLU A 85 -3.06 -11.48 4.88
C GLU A 85 -3.12 -10.00 4.49
N TYR A 86 -2.68 -9.70 3.26
CA TYR A 86 -2.66 -8.38 2.68
C TYR A 86 -3.15 -8.43 1.24
N TYR A 87 -4.16 -7.64 0.91
CA TYR A 87 -4.66 -7.49 -0.44
C TYR A 87 -4.27 -6.11 -0.96
N PHE A 88 -3.53 -6.07 -2.05
CA PHE A 88 -3.08 -4.83 -2.66
C PHE A 88 -4.18 -4.15 -3.45
N TRP A 89 -4.17 -2.83 -3.39
CA TRP A 89 -4.88 -1.96 -4.30
C TRP A 89 -3.88 -1.27 -5.22
N GLY A 90 -4.10 -1.33 -6.57
CA GLY A 90 -3.24 -0.67 -7.56
C GLY A 90 -2.70 -1.59 -8.66
N ALA A 91 -3.25 -2.81 -8.82
CA ALA A 91 -2.80 -3.76 -9.84
C ALA A 91 -2.92 -3.18 -11.27
N GLU A 92 -3.97 -2.41 -11.53
CA GLU A 92 -4.19 -1.72 -12.80
C GLU A 92 -3.09 -0.71 -13.09
N TRP A 93 -2.63 0.03 -12.07
CA TRP A 93 -1.54 1.00 -12.21
C TRP A 93 -0.21 0.31 -12.50
N TRP A 94 0.13 -0.78 -11.82
CA TRP A 94 1.36 -1.55 -12.10
C TRP A 94 1.35 -2.13 -13.51
N TYR A 95 0.19 -2.63 -13.97
CA TYR A 95 0.02 -3.13 -15.32
C TYR A 95 0.17 -2.01 -16.35
N TYR A 96 -0.45 -0.86 -16.12
CA TYR A 96 -0.31 0.32 -16.96
C TYR A 96 1.15 0.77 -17.06
N LEU A 97 1.87 0.86 -15.95
CA LEU A 97 3.29 1.20 -15.91
C LEU A 97 4.12 0.21 -16.71
N LYS A 98 3.88 -1.09 -16.52
CA LYS A 98 4.57 -2.16 -17.26
C LYS A 98 4.37 -2.03 -18.78
N GLN A 99 3.17 -1.71 -19.26
CA GLN A 99 2.89 -1.49 -20.68
C GLN A 99 3.61 -0.25 -21.24
N ASN A 100 4.03 0.66 -20.38
CA ASN A 100 4.73 1.90 -20.71
C ASN A 100 6.25 1.85 -20.38
N GLY A 101 6.82 0.66 -20.21
CA GLY A 101 8.27 0.46 -20.04
C GLY A 101 8.77 0.53 -18.59
N HIS A 102 7.87 0.50 -17.60
CA HIS A 102 8.18 0.53 -16.17
C HIS A 102 7.63 -0.73 -15.48
N SER A 103 8.33 -1.87 -15.64
CA SER A 103 7.87 -3.17 -15.13
C SER A 103 8.18 -3.40 -13.65
N GLU A 104 8.98 -2.56 -13.01
CA GLU A 104 9.60 -2.77 -11.71
C GLU A 104 8.56 -3.06 -10.61
N TYR A 105 7.45 -2.31 -10.59
CA TYR A 105 6.37 -2.51 -9.60
C TYR A 105 5.66 -3.86 -9.77
N TRP A 106 5.39 -4.22 -11.03
CA TRP A 106 4.78 -5.50 -11.36
C TRP A 106 5.68 -6.68 -10.98
N ASP A 107 6.97 -6.58 -11.29
CA ASP A 107 7.95 -7.63 -11.05
C ASP A 107 8.21 -7.80 -9.54
N ASP A 108 8.27 -6.69 -8.78
CA ASP A 108 8.39 -6.73 -7.31
C ASP A 108 7.20 -7.42 -6.66
N VAL A 109 5.97 -7.09 -7.06
CA VAL A 109 4.76 -7.73 -6.50
C VAL A 109 4.68 -9.19 -6.89
N LYS A 110 5.01 -9.53 -8.13
CA LYS A 110 5.05 -10.93 -8.58
C LYS A 110 6.02 -11.75 -7.74
N SER A 111 7.23 -11.25 -7.55
CA SER A 111 8.25 -11.88 -6.70
C SER A 111 7.77 -12.04 -5.26
N LEU A 112 7.14 -11.00 -4.71
CA LEU A 112 6.59 -11.02 -3.36
C LEU A 112 5.53 -12.12 -3.19
N ILE A 113 4.60 -12.25 -4.13
CA ILE A 113 3.54 -13.27 -4.10
C ILE A 113 4.13 -14.68 -4.22
N GLU A 114 5.12 -14.87 -5.08
CA GLU A 114 5.79 -16.16 -5.27
C GLU A 114 6.56 -16.61 -4.03
N THR A 115 7.13 -15.68 -3.27
CA THR A 115 7.90 -15.97 -2.04
C THR A 115 7.03 -16.05 -0.78
N SER A 116 5.75 -15.67 -0.85
CA SER A 116 4.81 -15.68 0.27
C SER A 116 3.95 -16.94 0.36
N LYS A 117 4.16 -17.89 -0.54
CA LYS A 117 3.52 -19.22 -0.54
C LYS A 117 4.30 -20.19 0.30
#